data_74bf2d17bbc12dcc28a675ba1252a4dc
#
_entry.id   74bf2d17bbc12dcc28a675ba1252a4dc
#
_cell.length_a   1.000
_cell.length_b   1.000
_cell.length_c   1.000
_cell.angle_alpha   90.00
_cell.angle_beta   90.00
_cell.angle_gamma   90.00
#
_symmetry.space_group_name_H-M   'P 1'
#
loop_
_entity.id
_entity.type
_entity.pdbx_description
1 polymer ?
#
loop_
_entity_poly.entity_id
_entity_poly.type
_entity_poly.pdbx_seq_one_letter_code
_entity_poly.pdbx_strand_id
1 'polypeptide(L)'
;GYLRVSGKLLSKKKGIFAIKASGHSMNKANINGLSVEDGDYVLVDPTFTAVRNGDYVLSIIDGMANIKRYFKDTGNQRIILLSESSASFSPIFIHRDDMDNYLVNGKVIQVIKKPKTAWSKFKKFVYRDTPSYQ
;
A
#
# COMPACT_ATOMS: atom_id res chain seq x y z
N GLY A 1 -9.02 7.20 3.17
CA GLY A 1 -9.42 7.85 1.95
C GLY A 1 -8.28 8.20 1.04
N TYR A 2 -8.63 8.59 -0.16
CA TYR A 2 -7.67 9.05 -1.13
C TYR A 2 -7.34 10.51 -0.89
N LEU A 3 -6.05 10.84 -1.02
CA LEU A 3 -5.60 12.22 -0.97
C LEU A 3 -4.98 12.60 -2.30
N ARG A 4 -5.24 13.81 -2.73
CA ARG A 4 -4.56 14.35 -3.89
C ARG A 4 -3.17 14.81 -3.51
N VAL A 5 -2.19 14.30 -4.22
CA VAL A 5 -0.82 14.75 -4.11
C VAL A 5 -0.63 15.93 -5.06
N SER A 6 0.39 16.78 -4.82
CA SER A 6 0.64 17.93 -5.67
C SER A 6 0.78 17.52 -7.14
N GLY A 7 0.38 18.37 -8.05
CA GLY A 7 0.48 18.12 -9.47
C GLY A 7 1.89 17.81 -9.94
N LYS A 8 2.91 18.26 -9.23
CA LYS A 8 4.29 17.93 -9.55
C LYS A 8 4.62 16.46 -9.37
N LEU A 9 4.03 15.82 -8.36
CA LEU A 9 4.25 14.39 -8.10
C LEU A 9 3.47 13.52 -9.08
N LEU A 10 2.33 14.00 -9.57
CA LEU A 10 1.46 13.25 -10.45
C LEU A 10 1.62 13.60 -11.93
N SER A 11 2.46 14.60 -12.25
CA SER A 11 2.46 15.28 -13.53
C SER A 11 2.72 14.42 -14.76
N LYS A 12 3.34 13.26 -14.59
CA LYS A 12 3.78 12.46 -15.74
C LYS A 12 3.07 11.14 -15.90
N LYS A 13 2.18 10.79 -14.96
CA LYS A 13 1.45 9.51 -15.03
C LYS A 13 0.00 9.73 -14.71
N LYS A 14 -0.82 9.44 -15.70
CA LYS A 14 -2.26 9.57 -15.59
C LYS A 14 -2.81 8.51 -14.65
N GLY A 15 -3.66 8.93 -13.74
CA GLY A 15 -4.36 8.00 -12.84
C GLY A 15 -3.61 7.63 -11.57
N ILE A 16 -2.36 8.07 -11.37
CA ILE A 16 -1.67 7.83 -10.11
C ILE A 16 -2.41 8.55 -8.98
N PHE A 17 -2.56 7.84 -7.88
CA PHE A 17 -3.20 8.39 -6.69
C PHE A 17 -2.40 8.03 -5.43
N ALA A 18 -2.68 8.74 -4.35
CA ALA A 18 -2.05 8.51 -3.07
C ALA A 18 -3.03 7.93 -2.06
N ILE A 19 -2.57 7.00 -1.25
CA ILE A 19 -3.32 6.46 -0.12
C ILE A 19 -2.49 6.68 1.13
N LYS A 20 -3.15 7.10 2.20
CA LYS A 20 -2.52 7.23 3.50
C LYS A 20 -2.48 5.85 4.17
N ALA A 21 -1.30 5.44 4.58
CA ALA A 21 -1.10 4.17 5.25
C ALA A 21 -1.56 4.24 6.71
N SER A 22 -2.12 3.15 7.20
CA SER A 22 -2.57 2.98 8.57
C SER A 22 -2.04 1.68 9.14
N GLY A 23 -1.58 1.72 10.38
CA GLY A 23 -1.07 0.54 11.06
C GLY A 23 0.38 0.22 10.72
N HIS A 24 0.79 -1.01 11.01
CA HIS A 24 2.20 -1.42 10.99
C HIS A 24 2.48 -2.63 10.11
N SER A 25 1.55 -3.04 9.24
CA SER A 25 1.69 -4.28 8.47
C SER A 25 2.82 -4.23 7.43
N MET A 26 3.30 -3.03 7.09
CA MET A 26 4.34 -2.85 6.08
C MET A 26 5.51 -2.00 6.57
N ASN A 27 5.74 -1.96 7.88
CA ASN A 27 6.81 -1.12 8.45
C ASN A 27 8.23 -1.67 8.22
N LYS A 28 8.35 -2.84 7.63
CA LYS A 28 9.62 -3.43 7.17
C LYS A 28 9.69 -3.55 5.66
N ALA A 29 8.74 -2.98 4.94
CA ALA A 29 8.78 -2.93 3.48
C ALA A 29 9.99 -2.12 3.00
N ASN A 30 10.44 -2.43 1.81
CA ASN A 30 11.52 -1.69 1.16
C ASN A 30 11.04 -1.28 -0.23
N ILE A 31 10.49 -0.09 -0.30
CA ILE A 31 10.00 0.50 -1.54
C ILE A 31 10.95 1.64 -1.90
N ASN A 32 11.86 1.37 -2.82
CA ASN A 32 12.92 2.31 -3.19
C ASN A 32 13.74 2.79 -1.96
N GLY A 33 14.00 1.86 -1.04
CA GLY A 33 14.76 2.15 0.18
C GLY A 33 13.92 2.67 1.34
N LEU A 34 12.61 2.80 1.19
CA LEU A 34 11.72 3.36 2.22
C LEU A 34 10.73 2.32 2.73
N SER A 35 10.55 2.29 4.03
CA SER A 35 9.48 1.53 4.68
C SER A 35 8.16 2.30 4.63
N VAL A 36 7.06 1.63 5.00
CA VAL A 36 5.75 2.26 5.11
C VAL A 36 5.36 2.29 6.59
N GLU A 37 5.39 3.48 7.17
CA GLU A 37 4.98 3.70 8.55
C GLU A 37 3.57 4.25 8.60
N ASP A 38 2.94 4.11 9.76
CA ASP A 38 1.63 4.71 10.01
C ASP A 38 1.64 6.20 9.70
N GLY A 39 0.71 6.64 8.87
CA GLY A 39 0.61 8.04 8.48
C GLY A 39 1.39 8.44 7.23
N ASP A 40 2.24 7.55 6.71
CA ASP A 40 2.90 7.79 5.42
C ASP A 40 1.89 7.70 4.28
N TYR A 41 2.27 8.24 3.13
CA TYR A 41 1.47 8.09 1.90
C TYR A 41 2.18 7.16 0.94
N VAL A 42 1.41 6.34 0.24
CA VAL A 42 1.92 5.52 -0.84
C VAL A 42 1.31 5.98 -2.15
N LEU A 43 2.14 6.09 -3.18
CA LEU A 43 1.68 6.38 -4.54
C LEU A 43 1.40 5.08 -5.25
N VAL A 44 0.23 5.01 -5.86
CA VAL A 44 -0.27 3.81 -6.52
C VAL A 44 -0.53 4.12 -7.99
N ASP A 45 0.02 3.28 -8.85
CA ASP A 45 -0.18 3.34 -10.29
C ASP A 45 -1.19 2.27 -10.70
N PRO A 46 -2.41 2.67 -11.10
CA PRO A 46 -3.42 1.71 -11.53
C PRO A 46 -3.25 1.25 -12.99
N THR A 47 -2.31 1.85 -13.73
CA THR A 47 -2.12 1.57 -15.17
C THR A 47 -1.07 0.49 -15.43
N PHE A 48 -0.59 -0.20 -14.40
CA PHE A 48 0.38 -1.27 -14.58
C PHE A 48 -0.18 -2.37 -15.48
N THR A 49 0.70 -3.01 -16.26
CA THR A 49 0.29 -4.05 -17.22
C THR A 49 0.44 -5.46 -16.68
N ALA A 50 1.36 -5.66 -15.72
CA ALA A 50 1.59 -6.96 -15.11
C ALA A 50 2.14 -6.79 -13.71
N VAL A 51 1.66 -7.63 -12.79
CA VAL A 51 2.20 -7.75 -11.44
C VAL A 51 3.24 -8.86 -11.45
N ARG A 52 4.39 -8.59 -10.85
CA ARG A 52 5.49 -9.54 -10.74
C ARG A 52 5.68 -9.96 -9.29
N ASN A 53 6.27 -11.14 -9.09
CA ASN A 53 6.63 -11.58 -7.75
C ASN A 53 7.54 -10.55 -7.08
N GLY A 54 7.18 -10.18 -5.85
CA GLY A 54 7.91 -9.19 -5.08
C GLY A 54 7.40 -7.76 -5.23
N ASP A 55 6.49 -7.51 -6.14
CA ASP A 55 5.86 -6.19 -6.24
C ASP A 55 5.01 -5.87 -5.02
N TYR A 56 5.00 -4.60 -4.64
CA TYR A 56 4.08 -4.10 -3.62
C TYR A 56 2.82 -3.62 -4.33
N VAL A 57 1.69 -4.09 -3.88
CA VAL A 57 0.42 -3.82 -4.56
C VAL A 57 -0.64 -3.32 -3.58
N LEU A 58 -1.55 -2.52 -4.11
CA LEU A 58 -2.80 -2.22 -3.44
C LEU A 58 -3.81 -3.26 -3.91
N SER A 59 -4.33 -4.03 -2.97
CA SER A 59 -5.33 -5.06 -3.24
C SER A 59 -6.62 -4.74 -2.53
N ILE A 60 -7.73 -5.08 -3.15
CA ILE A 60 -9.04 -5.00 -2.53
C ILE A 60 -9.53 -6.43 -2.35
N ILE A 61 -9.76 -6.80 -1.10
CA ILE A 61 -10.22 -8.12 -0.71
C ILE A 61 -11.48 -7.94 0.09
N ASP A 62 -12.59 -8.50 -0.39
CA ASP A 62 -13.90 -8.35 0.24
C ASP A 62 -14.24 -6.89 0.56
N GLY A 63 -13.90 -5.99 -0.35
CA GLY A 63 -14.15 -4.55 -0.21
C GLY A 63 -13.14 -3.80 0.64
N MET A 64 -12.12 -4.45 1.19
CA MET A 64 -11.13 -3.81 2.03
C MET A 64 -9.80 -3.64 1.30
N ALA A 65 -9.26 -2.43 1.35
CA ALA A 65 -7.99 -2.09 0.71
C ALA A 65 -6.82 -2.49 1.61
N ASN A 66 -5.82 -3.13 1.01
CA ASN A 66 -4.61 -3.58 1.70
C ASN A 66 -3.39 -3.30 0.82
N ILE A 67 -2.29 -2.91 1.44
CA ILE A 67 -0.99 -2.86 0.79
C ILE A 67 -0.21 -4.08 1.28
N LYS A 68 0.21 -4.90 0.33
CA LYS A 68 0.92 -6.15 0.62
C LYS A 68 1.95 -6.40 -0.47
N ARG A 69 2.85 -7.32 -0.19
CA ARG A 69 3.80 -7.79 -1.17
C ARG A 69 3.26 -9.02 -1.87
N TYR A 70 3.31 -9.01 -3.20
CA TYR A 70 2.64 -9.98 -4.05
C TYR A 70 3.58 -11.09 -4.47
N PHE A 71 3.10 -12.32 -4.40
CA PHE A 71 3.77 -13.50 -4.96
C PHE A 71 2.74 -14.43 -5.58
N LYS A 72 3.06 -14.94 -6.76
CA LYS A 72 2.22 -15.94 -7.43
C LYS A 72 2.78 -17.31 -7.17
N ASP A 73 1.99 -18.17 -6.57
CA ASP A 73 2.32 -19.57 -6.28
C ASP A 73 1.60 -20.44 -7.30
N THR A 74 2.21 -20.61 -8.47
CA THR A 74 1.60 -21.33 -9.59
C THR A 74 1.38 -22.80 -9.27
N GLY A 75 2.29 -23.42 -8.55
CA GLY A 75 2.17 -24.85 -8.20
C GLY A 75 0.94 -25.16 -7.38
N ASN A 76 0.48 -24.21 -6.55
CA ASN A 76 -0.70 -24.37 -5.72
C ASN A 76 -1.90 -23.56 -6.21
N GLN A 77 -1.79 -22.97 -7.39
CA GLN A 77 -2.87 -22.18 -8.02
C GLN A 77 -3.42 -21.10 -7.09
N ARG A 78 -2.54 -20.31 -6.50
CA ARG A 78 -2.93 -19.28 -5.56
C ARG A 78 -1.99 -18.07 -5.64
N ILE A 79 -2.47 -16.95 -5.09
CA ILE A 79 -1.68 -15.76 -4.86
C ILE A 79 -1.40 -15.66 -3.36
N ILE A 80 -0.20 -15.24 -3.02
CA ILE A 80 0.22 -15.01 -1.64
C ILE A 80 0.45 -13.53 -1.47
N LEU A 81 -0.20 -12.93 -0.49
CA LEU A 81 0.00 -11.53 -0.11
C LEU A 81 0.66 -11.50 1.26
N LEU A 82 1.85 -10.93 1.32
CA LEU A 82 2.67 -10.88 2.52
C LEU A 82 2.70 -9.48 3.11
N SER A 83 2.56 -9.44 4.43
CA SER A 83 2.97 -8.28 5.21
C SER A 83 4.47 -8.34 5.45
N GLU A 84 5.12 -7.17 5.47
CA GLU A 84 6.51 -7.05 5.87
C GLU A 84 6.57 -6.14 7.08
N SER A 85 6.63 -6.74 8.27
CA SER A 85 6.43 -6.02 9.51
C SER A 85 7.32 -6.55 10.63
N SER A 86 7.61 -5.69 11.59
CA SER A 86 8.21 -6.07 12.86
C SER A 86 7.24 -6.89 13.72
N ALA A 87 5.94 -6.74 13.50
CA ALA A 87 4.92 -7.57 14.12
C ALA A 87 4.61 -8.79 13.26
N SER A 88 3.96 -9.78 13.84
CA SER A 88 3.61 -11.00 13.15
C SER A 88 2.23 -10.86 12.49
N PHE A 89 2.20 -11.02 11.17
CA PHE A 89 0.96 -11.04 10.38
C PHE A 89 0.92 -12.30 9.54
N SER A 90 -0.20 -12.98 9.55
CA SER A 90 -0.38 -14.17 8.72
C SER A 90 -0.44 -13.80 7.24
N PRO A 91 0.16 -14.61 6.37
CA PRO A 91 -0.02 -14.44 4.93
C PRO A 91 -1.49 -14.55 4.53
N ILE A 92 -1.87 -13.82 3.50
CA ILE A 92 -3.19 -13.95 2.89
C ILE A 92 -3.04 -14.81 1.64
N PHE A 93 -3.82 -15.89 1.56
CA PHE A 93 -3.81 -16.79 0.41
C PHE A 93 -5.09 -16.58 -0.38
N ILE A 94 -4.95 -16.30 -1.67
CA ILE A 94 -6.08 -16.16 -2.59
C ILE A 94 -6.01 -17.33 -3.56
N HIS A 95 -6.86 -18.33 -3.36
CA HIS A 95 -6.94 -19.48 -4.24
C HIS A 95 -7.66 -19.12 -5.54
N ARG A 96 -7.42 -19.88 -6.57
CA ARG A 96 -7.99 -19.68 -7.89
C ARG A 96 -9.52 -19.52 -7.82
N ASP A 97 -10.18 -20.32 -6.97
CA ASP A 97 -11.63 -20.29 -6.85
C ASP A 97 -12.17 -19.03 -6.16
N ASP A 98 -11.30 -18.29 -5.47
CA ASP A 98 -11.66 -17.07 -4.74
C ASP A 98 -11.28 -15.79 -5.48
N MET A 99 -10.82 -15.90 -6.73
CA MET A 99 -10.34 -14.74 -7.49
C MET A 99 -11.43 -13.71 -7.77
N ASP A 100 -12.70 -14.09 -7.73
CA ASP A 100 -13.80 -13.16 -7.96
C ASP A 100 -13.90 -12.09 -6.88
N ASN A 101 -13.42 -12.38 -5.67
CA ASN A 101 -13.43 -11.46 -4.54
C ASN A 101 -12.10 -10.73 -4.33
N TYR A 102 -11.17 -10.89 -5.26
CA TYR A 102 -9.84 -10.34 -5.18
C TYR A 102 -9.55 -9.44 -6.39
N LEU A 103 -9.08 -8.25 -6.12
CA LEU A 103 -8.73 -7.29 -7.15
C LEU A 103 -7.41 -6.60 -6.80
N VAL A 104 -6.44 -6.69 -7.70
CA VAL A 104 -5.26 -5.82 -7.65
C VAL A 104 -5.66 -4.48 -8.27
N ASN A 105 -5.67 -3.44 -7.46
CA ASN A 105 -6.12 -2.13 -7.86
C ASN A 105 -4.97 -1.22 -8.32
N GLY A 106 -3.75 -1.61 -8.07
CA GLY A 106 -2.60 -0.84 -8.52
C GLY A 106 -1.29 -1.34 -7.93
N LYS A 107 -0.20 -0.88 -8.53
CA LYS A 107 1.16 -1.15 -8.07
C LYS A 107 1.67 0.04 -7.25
N VAL A 108 2.24 -0.22 -6.09
CA VAL A 108 2.87 0.83 -5.29
C VAL A 108 4.20 1.18 -5.92
N ILE A 109 4.39 2.46 -6.23
CA ILE A 109 5.59 2.93 -6.93
C ILE A 109 6.49 3.80 -6.08
N GLN A 110 5.97 4.40 -5.01
CA GLN A 110 6.74 5.30 -4.17
C GLN A 110 6.08 5.47 -2.81
N VAL A 111 6.88 5.80 -1.81
CA VAL A 111 6.42 6.18 -0.48
C VAL A 111 6.76 7.64 -0.24
N ILE A 112 5.82 8.39 0.32
CA ILE A 112 6.04 9.77 0.78
C ILE A 112 5.94 9.73 2.30
N LYS A 113 7.08 9.97 2.94
CA LYS A 113 7.17 9.87 4.39
C LYS A 113 6.43 11.02 5.08
N LYS A 114 5.76 10.68 6.16
CA LYS A 114 5.16 11.68 7.05
C LYS A 114 6.25 12.59 7.60
N PRO A 115 6.06 13.91 7.58
CA PRO A 115 7.05 14.82 8.15
C PRO A 115 7.31 14.55 9.63
N LYS A 116 8.59 14.46 10.00
CA LYS A 116 9.04 14.25 11.38
C LYS A 116 9.69 15.53 11.92
N THR A 117 8.95 16.61 11.92
CA THR A 117 9.40 17.90 12.41
C THR A 117 8.74 18.23 13.75
N ALA A 118 9.26 19.23 14.46
CA ALA A 118 8.60 19.74 15.67
C ALA A 118 7.16 20.16 15.38
N TRP A 119 6.91 20.74 14.20
CA TRP A 119 5.57 21.08 13.75
C TRP A 119 4.66 19.86 13.64
N SER A 120 5.16 18.77 13.08
CA SER A 120 4.36 17.57 12.93
C SER A 120 4.01 16.95 14.28
N LYS A 121 4.89 17.04 15.27
CA LYS A 121 4.57 16.63 16.64
C LYS A 121 3.51 17.51 17.26
N PHE A 122 3.60 18.81 17.03
CA PHE A 122 2.62 19.77 17.51
C PHE A 122 1.24 19.56 16.89
N LYS A 123 1.18 19.22 15.62
CA LYS A 123 -0.08 18.95 14.91
C LYS A 123 -0.93 17.85 15.56
N LYS A 124 -0.32 16.91 16.23
CA LYS A 124 -1.06 15.84 16.90
C LYS A 124 -2.00 16.34 17.98
N PHE A 125 -1.72 17.52 18.53
CA PHE A 125 -2.58 18.13 19.55
C PHE A 125 -3.66 19.03 18.98
N VAL A 126 -3.52 19.44 17.72
CA VAL A 126 -4.40 20.42 17.07
C VAL A 126 -5.31 19.78 16.04
N TYR A 127 -4.81 18.77 15.31
CA TYR A 127 -5.53 18.11 14.25
C TYR A 127 -5.76 16.65 14.56
N ARG A 128 -6.92 16.15 14.16
CA ARG A 128 -7.17 14.73 14.11
C ARG A 128 -6.67 14.19 12.77
N ASP A 129 -6.07 13.00 12.83
CA ASP A 129 -5.66 12.33 11.62
C ASP A 129 -6.88 11.97 10.78
N THR A 130 -6.74 12.09 9.47
CA THR A 130 -7.76 11.59 8.54
C THR A 130 -7.79 10.07 8.58
N PRO A 131 -8.93 9.44 8.26
CA PRO A 131 -8.98 7.98 8.11
C PRO A 131 -7.92 7.49 7.13
N SER A 132 -7.32 6.35 7.45
CA SER A 132 -6.24 5.79 6.66
C SER A 132 -6.47 4.33 6.35
N TYR A 133 -5.73 3.81 5.35
CA TYR A 133 -5.83 2.44 4.87
C TYR A 133 -4.46 1.82 4.74
N GLN A 134 -4.41 0.51 4.99
CA GLN A 134 -3.19 -0.23 4.74
C GLN A 134 -3.46 -1.68 4.40
#